data_b84ce8537453daf77e4731b9ba0691a0
#
_entry.id   b84ce8537453daf77e4731b9ba0691a0
#
_cell.length_a   1.000
_cell.length_b   1.000
_cell.length_c   1.000
_cell.angle_alpha   90.00
_cell.angle_beta   90.00
_cell.angle_gamma   90.00
#
_symmetry.space_group_name_H-M   'P 1'
#
loop_
_entity.id
_entity.type
_entity.pdbx_description
1 polymer ?
#
loop_
_entity_poly.entity_id
_entity_poly.type
_entity_poly.pdbx_seq_one_letter_code
_entity_poly.pdbx_strand_id
1 'polypeptide(L)'
;MNRFAIPLGVFALLVVVLAIGIKHSPDKGTLISPLLGKPAPEFSLPSLTEPGRVVKSSDLRGRWYVFNVWGTWCVECRAEHGTLLQMRHADVVPIIGMDWRDEESDALAYLKQLGNPFEVVAVDKDGREAIDWGVYGAPETFLVNDRGIVVYKYVGALTHEVWEKEFLPRLPQRQAAKS
;
A
#
# COMPACT_ATOMS: atom_id res chain seq x y z
N MET A 1 -12.40 -12.56 53.68
CA MET A 1 -11.88 -12.70 52.31
C MET A 1 -12.37 -11.50 51.51
N ASN A 2 -11.44 -10.74 50.91
CA ASN A 2 -11.80 -9.52 50.18
C ASN A 2 -12.61 -9.86 48.93
N ARG A 3 -13.90 -9.54 48.95
CA ARG A 3 -14.81 -9.79 47.79
C ARG A 3 -14.36 -9.15 46.46
N PHE A 4 -13.40 -8.25 46.53
CA PHE A 4 -12.80 -7.61 45.39
C PHE A 4 -11.51 -8.29 44.87
N ALA A 5 -10.93 -9.22 45.61
CA ALA A 5 -9.70 -9.91 45.24
C ALA A 5 -9.89 -10.81 44.00
N ILE A 6 -11.04 -11.49 43.90
CA ILE A 6 -11.36 -12.37 42.78
C ILE A 6 -11.54 -11.57 41.49
N PRO A 7 -12.41 -10.52 41.42
CA PRO A 7 -12.52 -9.72 40.17
C PRO A 7 -11.25 -9.00 39.79
N LEU A 8 -10.44 -8.52 40.76
CA LEU A 8 -9.15 -7.90 40.48
C LEU A 8 -8.16 -8.91 39.88
N GLY A 9 -8.13 -10.15 40.41
CA GLY A 9 -7.28 -11.20 39.85
C GLY A 9 -7.67 -11.61 38.42
N VAL A 10 -8.97 -11.70 38.13
CA VAL A 10 -9.47 -11.98 36.78
C VAL A 10 -9.11 -10.83 35.81
N PHE A 11 -9.26 -9.57 36.26
CA PHE A 11 -8.91 -8.42 35.45
C PHE A 11 -7.40 -8.39 35.13
N ALA A 12 -6.55 -8.62 36.14
CA ALA A 12 -5.11 -8.68 35.96
C ALA A 12 -4.71 -9.80 34.96
N LEU A 13 -5.32 -10.98 35.09
CA LEU A 13 -5.10 -12.09 34.16
C LEU A 13 -5.50 -11.72 32.72
N LEU A 14 -6.66 -11.08 32.54
CA LEU A 14 -7.11 -10.60 31.23
C LEU A 14 -6.14 -9.60 30.61
N VAL A 15 -5.65 -8.63 31.39
CA VAL A 15 -4.65 -7.66 30.91
C VAL A 15 -3.36 -8.35 30.47
N VAL A 16 -2.88 -9.33 31.24
CA VAL A 16 -1.66 -10.10 30.89
C VAL A 16 -1.89 -10.91 29.58
N VAL A 17 -3.02 -11.60 29.46
CA VAL A 17 -3.35 -12.36 28.24
C VAL A 17 -3.45 -11.45 27.02
N LEU A 18 -4.09 -10.27 27.14
CA LEU A 18 -4.18 -9.28 26.07
C LEU A 18 -2.81 -8.72 25.69
N ALA A 19 -1.97 -8.39 26.68
CA ALA A 19 -0.63 -7.89 26.43
C ALA A 19 0.26 -8.92 25.71
N ILE A 20 0.15 -10.20 26.09
CA ILE A 20 0.85 -11.30 25.42
C ILE A 20 0.28 -11.49 24.00
N GLY A 21 -1.04 -11.45 23.82
CA GLY A 21 -1.70 -11.59 22.52
C GLY A 21 -1.30 -10.48 21.55
N ILE A 22 -1.23 -9.23 22.01
CA ILE A 22 -0.79 -8.08 21.19
C ILE A 22 0.69 -8.24 20.80
N LYS A 23 1.54 -8.66 21.73
CA LYS A 23 2.98 -8.84 21.48
C LYS A 23 3.29 -10.00 20.51
N HIS A 24 2.42 -11.02 20.46
CA HIS A 24 2.55 -12.18 19.56
C HIS A 24 1.59 -12.10 18.39
N SER A 25 0.94 -10.95 18.17
CA SER A 25 0.11 -10.77 16.97
C SER A 25 0.97 -10.88 15.73
N PRO A 26 0.63 -11.76 14.76
CA PRO A 26 1.40 -11.86 13.53
C PRO A 26 1.43 -10.50 12.84
N ASP A 27 2.58 -10.24 12.20
CA ASP A 27 2.85 -8.99 11.51
C ASP A 27 1.70 -8.68 10.52
N LYS A 28 1.06 -7.53 10.70
CA LYS A 28 -0.11 -7.15 9.90
C LYS A 28 0.19 -7.08 8.39
N GLY A 29 1.49 -7.02 8.02
CA GLY A 29 1.97 -6.96 6.65
C GLY A 29 1.83 -8.27 5.86
N THR A 30 1.60 -9.41 6.51
CA THR A 30 1.63 -10.75 5.86
C THR A 30 0.26 -11.36 5.60
N LEU A 31 -0.80 -10.54 5.49
CA LEU A 31 -2.10 -11.07 5.10
C LEU A 31 -2.02 -11.62 3.67
N ILE A 32 -2.27 -12.94 3.54
CA ILE A 32 -2.28 -13.62 2.25
C ILE A 32 -3.38 -13.01 1.38
N SER A 33 -2.99 -12.20 0.41
CA SER A 33 -3.94 -11.66 -0.55
C SER A 33 -4.43 -12.76 -1.50
N PRO A 34 -5.73 -12.84 -1.76
CA PRO A 34 -6.27 -13.78 -2.76
C PRO A 34 -5.78 -13.48 -4.19
N LEU A 35 -5.16 -12.32 -4.42
CA LEU A 35 -4.60 -11.90 -5.71
C LEU A 35 -3.17 -12.40 -5.93
N LEU A 36 -2.48 -12.91 -4.91
CA LEU A 36 -1.10 -13.40 -5.09
C LEU A 36 -1.05 -14.53 -6.14
N GLY A 37 -0.18 -14.35 -7.13
CA GLY A 37 -0.03 -15.26 -8.26
C GLY A 37 -1.14 -15.15 -9.32
N LYS A 38 -2.09 -14.22 -9.18
CA LYS A 38 -3.18 -13.99 -10.13
C LYS A 38 -2.97 -12.71 -10.93
N PRO A 39 -3.66 -12.56 -12.08
CA PRO A 39 -3.70 -11.31 -12.81
C PRO A 39 -4.17 -10.15 -11.94
N ALA A 40 -3.47 -9.02 -12.03
CA ALA A 40 -3.92 -7.77 -11.43
C ALA A 40 -5.28 -7.38 -12.00
N PRO A 41 -6.22 -6.90 -11.17
CA PRO A 41 -7.52 -6.45 -11.62
C PRO A 41 -7.41 -5.38 -12.71
N GLU A 42 -8.30 -5.44 -13.69
CA GLU A 42 -8.38 -4.43 -14.72
C GLU A 42 -9.09 -3.19 -14.20
N PHE A 43 -8.59 -2.02 -14.56
CA PHE A 43 -9.23 -0.75 -14.25
C PHE A 43 -9.07 0.25 -15.41
N SER A 44 -9.95 1.25 -15.40
CA SER A 44 -9.96 2.35 -16.36
C SER A 44 -10.45 3.60 -15.62
N LEU A 45 -9.55 4.39 -15.08
CA LEU A 45 -9.82 5.50 -14.17
C LEU A 45 -9.27 6.83 -14.71
N PRO A 46 -9.88 7.97 -14.38
CA PRO A 46 -9.30 9.28 -14.73
C PRO A 46 -7.95 9.49 -14.06
N SER A 47 -7.07 10.21 -14.74
CA SER A 47 -5.79 10.64 -14.17
C SER A 47 -5.99 11.86 -13.28
N LEU A 48 -5.40 11.84 -12.08
CA LEU A 48 -5.40 12.99 -11.16
C LEU A 48 -4.59 14.17 -11.72
N THR A 49 -3.43 13.87 -12.34
CA THR A 49 -2.45 14.90 -12.71
C THR A 49 -2.53 15.33 -14.16
N GLU A 50 -3.24 14.59 -15.01
CA GLU A 50 -3.36 14.84 -16.44
C GLU A 50 -4.84 14.90 -16.84
N PRO A 51 -5.48 16.09 -16.82
CA PRO A 51 -6.89 16.23 -17.14
C PRO A 51 -7.25 15.65 -18.51
N GLY A 52 -8.31 14.84 -18.57
CA GLY A 52 -8.77 14.18 -19.79
C GLY A 52 -8.04 12.88 -20.15
N ARG A 53 -6.96 12.54 -19.48
CA ARG A 53 -6.30 11.24 -19.62
C ARG A 53 -7.03 10.18 -18.77
N VAL A 54 -7.15 9.00 -19.35
CA VAL A 54 -7.62 7.80 -18.64
C VAL A 54 -6.44 6.86 -18.44
N VAL A 55 -6.20 6.46 -17.19
CA VAL A 55 -5.19 5.47 -16.80
C VAL A 55 -5.83 4.09 -16.88
N LYS A 56 -5.25 3.20 -17.68
CA LYS A 56 -5.74 1.83 -17.84
C LYS A 56 -4.70 0.83 -17.34
N SER A 57 -5.14 -0.22 -16.70
CA SER A 57 -4.28 -1.33 -16.30
C SER A 57 -3.55 -1.97 -17.49
N SER A 58 -4.17 -1.96 -18.69
CA SER A 58 -3.55 -2.43 -19.93
C SER A 58 -2.26 -1.68 -20.29
N ASP A 59 -2.16 -0.38 -19.96
CA ASP A 59 -1.03 0.48 -20.28
C ASP A 59 0.19 0.17 -19.42
N LEU A 60 -0.02 -0.59 -18.34
CA LEU A 60 1.01 -0.99 -17.38
C LEU A 60 1.62 -2.38 -17.69
N ARG A 61 1.10 -3.08 -18.69
CA ARG A 61 1.62 -4.40 -19.10
C ARG A 61 3.01 -4.31 -19.73
N GLY A 62 3.78 -5.40 -19.64
CA GLY A 62 5.12 -5.49 -20.22
C GLY A 62 6.22 -4.92 -19.33
N ARG A 63 5.91 -4.41 -18.16
CA ARG A 63 6.87 -3.90 -17.18
C ARG A 63 6.48 -4.22 -15.75
N TRP A 64 7.45 -4.28 -14.88
CA TRP A 64 7.22 -4.35 -13.44
C TRP A 64 6.81 -2.98 -12.92
N TYR A 65 5.89 -2.95 -11.95
CA TYR A 65 5.49 -1.72 -11.29
C TYR A 65 5.05 -1.98 -9.85
N VAL A 66 5.18 -0.97 -9.03
CA VAL A 66 4.57 -0.89 -7.71
C VAL A 66 3.23 -0.17 -7.86
N PHE A 67 2.16 -0.75 -7.29
CA PHE A 67 0.84 -0.15 -7.25
C PHE A 67 0.52 0.18 -5.79
N ASN A 68 0.38 1.46 -5.48
CA ASN A 68 0.18 1.96 -4.12
C ASN A 68 -1.18 2.63 -4.00
N VAL A 69 -1.98 2.17 -3.05
CA VAL A 69 -3.30 2.74 -2.73
C VAL A 69 -3.14 3.70 -1.57
N TRP A 70 -3.57 4.94 -1.76
CA TRP A 70 -3.37 6.03 -0.82
C TRP A 70 -4.53 7.02 -0.81
N GLY A 71 -4.51 7.97 0.14
CA GLY A 71 -5.42 9.10 0.19
C GLY A 71 -4.91 10.15 1.18
N THR A 72 -5.34 11.40 1.03
CA THR A 72 -4.89 12.53 1.90
C THR A 72 -5.36 12.39 3.34
N TRP A 73 -6.48 11.73 3.55
CA TRP A 73 -7.08 11.42 4.85
C TRP A 73 -6.29 10.36 5.66
N CYS A 74 -5.35 9.67 5.01
CA CYS A 74 -4.63 8.54 5.57
C CYS A 74 -3.32 9.00 6.25
N VAL A 75 -3.23 8.87 7.56
CA VAL A 75 -2.04 9.24 8.35
C VAL A 75 -0.82 8.37 8.00
N GLU A 76 -1.02 7.06 7.85
CA GLU A 76 0.03 6.11 7.50
C GLU A 76 0.57 6.34 6.07
N CYS A 77 -0.29 6.82 5.14
CA CYS A 77 0.14 7.17 3.79
C CYS A 77 1.09 8.38 3.81
N ARG A 78 0.85 9.32 4.74
CA ARG A 78 1.78 10.44 4.96
C ARG A 78 3.11 9.97 5.55
N ALA A 79 3.11 8.95 6.41
CA ALA A 79 4.32 8.39 6.99
C ALA A 79 5.20 7.69 5.94
N GLU A 80 4.60 6.98 4.97
CA GLU A 80 5.35 6.28 3.90
C GLU A 80 5.81 7.20 2.77
N HIS A 81 5.24 8.40 2.63
CA HIS A 81 5.43 9.26 1.46
C HIS A 81 6.91 9.56 1.16
N GLY A 82 7.73 9.77 2.21
CA GLY A 82 9.17 9.97 2.07
C GLY A 82 9.88 8.74 1.47
N THR A 83 9.46 7.55 1.83
CA THR A 83 10.00 6.30 1.27
C THR A 83 9.64 6.17 -0.21
N LEU A 84 8.39 6.47 -0.59
CA LEU A 84 7.95 6.46 -1.99
C LEU A 84 8.74 7.46 -2.84
N LEU A 85 9.05 8.66 -2.32
CA LEU A 85 9.89 9.65 -3.00
C LEU A 85 11.32 9.13 -3.20
N GLN A 86 11.92 8.47 -2.21
CA GLN A 86 13.24 7.86 -2.33
C GLN A 86 13.24 6.76 -3.39
N MET A 87 12.23 5.89 -3.41
CA MET A 87 12.04 4.86 -4.44
C MET A 87 11.92 5.47 -5.84
N ARG A 88 11.16 6.56 -5.98
CA ARG A 88 11.02 7.30 -7.25
C ARG A 88 12.37 7.86 -7.72
N HIS A 89 13.16 8.43 -6.81
CA HIS A 89 14.48 8.97 -7.13
C HIS A 89 15.50 7.88 -7.51
N ALA A 90 15.41 6.72 -6.89
CA ALA A 90 16.25 5.57 -7.24
C ALA A 90 15.92 4.97 -8.63
N ASP A 91 14.74 5.26 -9.17
CA ASP A 91 14.27 4.85 -10.50
C ASP A 91 14.40 3.34 -10.76
N VAL A 92 14.17 2.53 -9.73
CA VAL A 92 14.28 1.07 -9.81
C VAL A 92 13.06 0.47 -10.52
N VAL A 93 11.87 0.96 -10.15
CA VAL A 93 10.58 0.50 -10.68
C VAL A 93 9.57 1.64 -10.62
N PRO A 94 8.71 1.81 -11.65
CA PRO A 94 7.69 2.85 -11.63
C PRO A 94 6.67 2.60 -10.51
N ILE A 95 6.20 3.68 -9.89
CA ILE A 95 5.18 3.66 -8.86
C ILE A 95 3.90 4.25 -9.45
N ILE A 96 2.82 3.49 -9.42
CA ILE A 96 1.49 3.89 -9.85
C ILE A 96 0.66 4.15 -8.61
N GLY A 97 0.10 5.34 -8.47
CA GLY A 97 -0.77 5.70 -7.37
C GLY A 97 -2.24 5.41 -7.71
N MET A 98 -2.99 4.89 -6.75
CA MET A 98 -4.45 4.91 -6.75
C MET A 98 -4.91 5.84 -5.63
N ASP A 99 -5.43 6.98 -6.00
CA ASP A 99 -6.07 7.94 -5.10
C ASP A 99 -7.47 7.43 -4.75
N TRP A 100 -7.62 6.94 -3.51
CA TRP A 100 -8.78 6.16 -3.09
C TRP A 100 -9.71 6.97 -2.18
N ARG A 101 -10.94 7.18 -2.66
CA ARG A 101 -12.02 7.86 -1.90
C ARG A 101 -11.58 9.21 -1.33
N ASP A 102 -10.96 10.01 -2.17
CA ASP A 102 -10.41 11.31 -1.79
C ASP A 102 -11.03 12.43 -2.62
N GLU A 103 -10.80 13.66 -2.22
CA GLU A 103 -11.12 14.84 -3.03
C GLU A 103 -9.91 15.21 -3.89
N GLU A 104 -10.12 15.27 -5.21
CA GLU A 104 -9.05 15.52 -6.19
C GLU A 104 -8.27 16.81 -5.90
N SER A 105 -8.95 17.88 -5.42
CA SER A 105 -8.30 19.14 -5.03
C SER A 105 -7.31 18.94 -3.88
N ASP A 106 -7.65 18.12 -2.89
CA ASP A 106 -6.83 17.85 -1.74
C ASP A 106 -5.65 16.94 -2.12
N ALA A 107 -5.90 15.92 -2.94
CA ALA A 107 -4.88 15.04 -3.49
C ALA A 107 -3.84 15.82 -4.32
N LEU A 108 -4.29 16.73 -5.20
CA LEU A 108 -3.40 17.61 -5.98
C LEU A 108 -2.58 18.55 -5.09
N ALA A 109 -3.22 19.16 -4.06
CA ALA A 109 -2.53 20.03 -3.11
C ALA A 109 -1.48 19.27 -2.31
N TYR A 110 -1.81 18.05 -1.88
CA TYR A 110 -0.91 17.14 -1.17
C TYR A 110 0.34 16.82 -2.00
N LEU A 111 0.17 16.37 -3.24
CA LEU A 111 1.29 16.04 -4.13
C LEU A 111 2.12 17.27 -4.50
N LYS A 112 1.48 18.44 -4.65
CA LYS A 112 2.18 19.71 -4.88
C LYS A 112 3.05 20.13 -3.69
N GLN A 113 2.55 19.92 -2.48
CA GLN A 113 3.24 20.31 -1.24
C GLN A 113 4.39 19.38 -0.88
N LEU A 114 4.19 18.07 -1.00
CA LEU A 114 5.12 17.05 -0.51
C LEU A 114 5.98 16.42 -1.61
N GLY A 115 5.71 16.73 -2.88
CA GLY A 115 6.31 16.07 -4.05
C GLY A 115 5.44 14.91 -4.55
N ASN A 116 5.60 14.56 -5.82
CA ASN A 116 4.86 13.46 -6.44
C ASN A 116 5.77 12.25 -6.67
N PRO A 117 5.61 11.14 -5.91
CA PRO A 117 6.39 9.93 -6.10
C PRO A 117 5.89 9.08 -7.28
N PHE A 118 4.67 9.32 -7.76
CA PHE A 118 4.01 8.47 -8.73
C PHE A 118 4.37 8.85 -10.17
N GLU A 119 4.46 7.86 -11.04
CA GLU A 119 4.54 8.08 -12.49
C GLU A 119 3.19 8.57 -13.01
N VAL A 120 2.11 7.95 -12.52
CA VAL A 120 0.73 8.34 -12.80
C VAL A 120 -0.14 8.04 -11.58
N VAL A 121 -1.19 8.84 -11.41
CA VAL A 121 -2.18 8.63 -10.34
C VAL A 121 -3.55 8.42 -10.97
N ALA A 122 -4.17 7.29 -10.67
CA ALA A 122 -5.54 6.96 -11.04
C ALA A 122 -6.50 7.32 -9.90
N VAL A 123 -7.63 7.94 -10.20
CA VAL A 123 -8.62 8.39 -9.19
C VAL A 123 -9.74 7.36 -9.07
N ASP A 124 -9.81 6.67 -7.95
CA ASP A 124 -10.89 5.75 -7.57
C ASP A 124 -11.83 6.41 -6.56
N LYS A 125 -12.60 7.38 -7.03
CA LYS A 125 -13.49 8.20 -6.20
C LYS A 125 -14.53 7.38 -5.46
N ASP A 126 -15.11 6.39 -6.12
CA ASP A 126 -16.16 5.54 -5.56
C ASP A 126 -15.57 4.37 -4.74
N GLY A 127 -14.29 4.07 -4.90
CA GLY A 127 -13.59 2.98 -4.23
C GLY A 127 -13.93 1.59 -4.79
N ARG A 128 -14.41 1.51 -6.01
CA ARG A 128 -14.82 0.25 -6.65
C ARG A 128 -13.62 -0.58 -7.08
N GLU A 129 -12.65 0.07 -7.71
CA GLU A 129 -11.46 -0.62 -8.21
C GLU A 129 -10.60 -1.13 -7.03
N ALA A 130 -10.56 -0.38 -5.94
CA ALA A 130 -9.91 -0.81 -4.70
C ALA A 130 -10.53 -2.11 -4.14
N ILE A 131 -11.85 -2.30 -4.26
CA ILE A 131 -12.52 -3.55 -3.85
C ILE A 131 -12.03 -4.73 -4.69
N ASP A 132 -11.91 -4.57 -6.01
CA ASP A 132 -11.42 -5.62 -6.90
C ASP A 132 -9.96 -5.99 -6.59
N TRP A 133 -9.15 -5.00 -6.16
CA TRP A 133 -7.79 -5.22 -5.64
C TRP A 133 -7.77 -5.83 -4.23
N GLY A 134 -8.92 -6.07 -3.63
CA GLY A 134 -9.03 -6.60 -2.26
C GLY A 134 -8.43 -5.66 -1.23
N VAL A 135 -8.55 -4.34 -1.47
CA VAL A 135 -8.13 -3.29 -0.55
C VAL A 135 -9.20 -3.11 0.51
N TYR A 136 -8.78 -3.08 1.76
CA TYR A 136 -9.67 -2.84 2.91
C TYR A 136 -9.20 -1.66 3.78
N GLY A 137 -8.07 -1.06 3.43
CA GLY A 137 -7.52 0.11 4.10
C GLY A 137 -6.42 0.76 3.27
N ALA A 138 -5.95 1.93 3.69
CA ALA A 138 -4.78 2.57 3.11
C ALA A 138 -3.75 2.82 4.21
N PRO A 139 -2.45 2.70 3.89
CA PRO A 139 -1.91 2.34 2.58
C PRO A 139 -1.84 0.83 2.36
N GLU A 140 -2.00 0.43 1.12
CA GLU A 140 -1.69 -0.93 0.65
C GLU A 140 -0.82 -0.85 -0.60
N THR A 141 0.22 -1.67 -0.65
CA THR A 141 1.20 -1.64 -1.74
C THR A 141 1.32 -3.01 -2.38
N PHE A 142 1.19 -3.05 -3.71
CA PHE A 142 1.29 -4.27 -4.51
C PHE A 142 2.51 -4.20 -5.42
N LEU A 143 3.17 -5.34 -5.61
CA LEU A 143 4.18 -5.52 -6.65
C LEU A 143 3.58 -6.34 -7.78
N VAL A 144 3.61 -5.81 -8.99
CA VAL A 144 3.08 -6.46 -10.19
C VAL A 144 4.19 -6.66 -11.19
N ASN A 145 4.27 -7.86 -11.77
CA ASN A 145 5.30 -8.20 -12.75
C ASN A 145 4.93 -7.77 -14.18
N ASP A 146 5.84 -7.95 -15.13
CA ASP A 146 5.68 -7.63 -16.55
C ASP A 146 4.56 -8.39 -17.26
N ARG A 147 4.11 -9.52 -16.69
CA ARG A 147 2.95 -10.28 -17.17
C ARG A 147 1.63 -9.79 -16.58
N GLY A 148 1.67 -8.74 -15.74
CA GLY A 148 0.50 -8.24 -15.03
C GLY A 148 0.04 -9.14 -13.88
N ILE A 149 0.93 -9.95 -13.30
CA ILE A 149 0.60 -10.82 -12.16
C ILE A 149 1.02 -10.15 -10.86
N VAL A 150 0.13 -10.14 -9.87
CA VAL A 150 0.44 -9.66 -8.52
C VAL A 150 1.38 -10.66 -7.83
N VAL A 151 2.62 -10.25 -7.56
CA VAL A 151 3.64 -11.12 -6.96
C VAL A 151 3.82 -10.89 -5.47
N TYR A 152 3.41 -9.72 -4.96
CA TYR A 152 3.47 -9.40 -3.54
C TYR A 152 2.44 -8.34 -3.17
N LYS A 153 1.95 -8.38 -1.92
CA LYS A 153 1.09 -7.38 -1.30
C LYS A 153 1.60 -7.08 0.10
N TYR A 154 1.71 -5.80 0.42
CA TYR A 154 2.00 -5.32 1.77
C TYR A 154 0.89 -4.40 2.26
N VAL A 155 0.50 -4.53 3.51
CA VAL A 155 -0.55 -3.74 4.17
C VAL A 155 0.09 -2.92 5.28
N GLY A 156 -0.05 -1.61 5.20
CA GLY A 156 0.52 -0.64 6.12
C GLY A 156 1.57 0.25 5.46
N ALA A 157 2.11 1.19 6.24
CA ALA A 157 3.09 2.17 5.74
C ALA A 157 4.37 1.48 5.23
N LEU A 158 4.70 1.72 3.97
CA LEU A 158 5.91 1.21 3.34
C LEU A 158 7.14 1.92 3.91
N THR A 159 7.96 1.18 4.66
CA THR A 159 9.25 1.67 5.16
C THR A 159 10.38 1.27 4.23
N HIS A 160 11.54 1.96 4.34
CA HIS A 160 12.74 1.58 3.61
C HIS A 160 13.16 0.12 3.90
N GLU A 161 13.03 -0.32 5.15
CA GLU A 161 13.32 -1.70 5.56
C GLU A 161 12.42 -2.72 4.85
N VAL A 162 11.09 -2.44 4.78
CA VAL A 162 10.13 -3.29 4.07
C VAL A 162 10.43 -3.31 2.57
N TRP A 163 10.75 -2.16 1.98
CA TRP A 163 11.16 -2.08 0.59
C TRP A 163 12.36 -2.97 0.29
N GLU A 164 13.43 -2.86 1.08
CA GLU A 164 14.66 -3.63 0.89
C GLU A 164 14.49 -5.13 1.13
N LYS A 165 13.74 -5.51 2.17
CA LYS A 165 13.60 -6.92 2.56
C LYS A 165 12.53 -7.66 1.76
N GLU A 166 11.45 -6.96 1.41
CA GLU A 166 10.26 -7.62 0.86
C GLU A 166 10.05 -7.35 -0.63
N PHE A 167 10.34 -6.16 -1.13
CA PHE A 167 10.08 -5.82 -2.53
C PHE A 167 11.29 -6.05 -3.42
N LEU A 168 12.45 -5.49 -3.07
CA LEU A 168 13.66 -5.57 -3.89
C LEU A 168 14.08 -7.00 -4.26
N PRO A 169 14.06 -8.00 -3.34
CA PRO A 169 14.46 -9.37 -3.68
C PRO A 169 13.53 -10.06 -4.67
N ARG A 170 12.31 -9.54 -4.84
CA ARG A 170 11.30 -10.08 -5.78
C ARG A 170 11.41 -9.47 -7.18
N LEU A 171 12.14 -8.36 -7.32
CA LEU A 171 12.38 -7.74 -8.61
C LEU A 171 13.42 -8.52 -9.44
N PRO A 172 13.36 -8.46 -10.78
CA PRO A 172 14.41 -9.00 -11.63
C PRO A 172 15.77 -8.38 -11.30
N GLN A 173 16.85 -9.19 -11.35
CA GLN A 173 18.21 -8.72 -11.01
C GLN A 173 18.65 -7.45 -11.75
N ARG A 174 18.18 -7.23 -12.99
CA ARG A 174 18.45 -6.01 -13.76
C ARG A 174 17.88 -4.73 -13.13
N GLN A 175 16.79 -4.84 -12.37
CA GLN A 175 16.16 -3.70 -11.69
C GLN A 175 16.72 -3.51 -10.28
N ALA A 176 17.02 -4.60 -9.58
CA ALA A 176 17.64 -4.55 -8.26
C ALA A 176 19.07 -3.96 -8.26
N ALA A 177 19.79 -4.01 -9.39
CA ALA A 177 21.14 -3.45 -9.54
C ALA A 177 21.17 -1.92 -9.73
N LYS A 178 20.00 -1.26 -9.81
CA LYS A 178 19.90 0.21 -9.92
C LYS A 178 19.68 0.89 -8.55
N SER A 179 19.44 0.12 -7.49
CA SER A 179 19.29 0.63 -6.12
C SER A 179 20.65 0.58 -5.41
#